data_d2d095a2f97233f560adf94b1fe70b6e
#
_entry.id   d2d095a2f97233f560adf94b1fe70b6e
#
_cell.length_a   1.000
_cell.length_b   1.000
_cell.length_c   1.000
_cell.angle_alpha   90.00
_cell.angle_beta   90.00
_cell.angle_gamma   90.00
#
_symmetry.space_group_name_H-M   'P 1'
#
loop_
_entity.id
_entity.type
_entity.pdbx_description
1 polymer ?
#
loop_
_entity_poly.entity_id
_entity_poly.type
_entity_poly.pdbx_seq_one_letter_code
_entity_poly.pdbx_strand_id
1 'polypeptide(L)'
;GDGTFTLHADVLEFGVLGIQLAAQLGLGASFDTPLRVYAPQKGERVNLSNPTESFTQSELYSPGVVFAVKQAKYDAGYILTSLRFARDLFGQQGRVSAIELQLQDGVDIRQAQADIQKILGNGFTVKDRYEQQEDVFRIMEVEKLIAYLFLTFILLVASFNIIGSISMLIIDKKEDVRTLRNLGAKDNQIIRIFL
;
A
#
# COMPACT_ATOMS: atom_id res chain seq x y z
N GLY A 1 -27.20 -5.93 2.99
CA GLY A 1 -28.34 -5.21 3.49
C GLY A 1 -28.28 -3.78 3.01
N ASP A 2 -29.31 -3.35 2.31
CA ASP A 2 -29.44 -1.99 1.77
C ASP A 2 -29.78 -1.00 2.89
N GLY A 3 -28.92 -0.89 3.89
CA GLY A 3 -29.03 0.09 4.96
C GLY A 3 -28.54 1.45 4.48
N THR A 4 -29.42 2.41 4.33
CA THR A 4 -29.06 3.81 4.17
C THR A 4 -28.43 4.30 5.46
N PHE A 5 -27.12 4.50 5.47
CA PHE A 5 -26.42 5.13 6.58
C PHE A 5 -26.65 6.62 6.58
N THR A 6 -27.30 7.14 7.60
CA THR A 6 -27.26 8.58 7.89
C THR A 6 -26.20 8.82 8.95
N LEU A 7 -25.14 9.55 8.58
CA LEU A 7 -24.07 9.98 9.51
C LEU A 7 -24.47 11.24 10.29
N HIS A 8 -25.70 11.68 10.14
CA HIS A 8 -26.24 12.89 10.74
C HIS A 8 -27.77 12.75 10.89
N ALA A 9 -28.28 13.02 12.07
CA ALA A 9 -29.72 13.10 12.34
C ALA A 9 -29.99 14.30 13.26
N ASP A 10 -30.69 15.30 12.76
CA ASP A 10 -30.98 16.56 13.45
C ASP A 10 -29.74 17.24 14.03
N VAL A 11 -29.51 17.11 15.32
CA VAL A 11 -28.37 17.68 16.06
C VAL A 11 -27.29 16.64 16.33
N LEU A 12 -27.58 15.36 16.13
CA LEU A 12 -26.66 14.29 16.44
C LEU A 12 -25.73 14.00 15.24
N GLU A 13 -24.45 13.91 15.51
CA GLU A 13 -23.41 13.49 14.55
C GLU A 13 -22.95 12.07 14.86
N PHE A 14 -22.95 11.21 13.85
CA PHE A 14 -22.55 9.82 14.00
C PHE A 14 -21.15 9.57 13.42
N GLY A 15 -20.42 8.66 14.08
CA GLY A 15 -19.11 8.24 13.66
C GLY A 15 -19.00 6.72 13.51
N VAL A 16 -18.68 6.24 12.32
CA VAL A 16 -18.36 4.84 12.08
C VAL A 16 -16.85 4.65 12.26
N LEU A 17 -16.45 3.91 13.27
CA LEU A 17 -15.06 3.66 13.59
C LEU A 17 -14.52 2.45 12.80
N GLY A 18 -13.23 2.47 12.47
CA GLY A 18 -12.55 1.25 12.05
C GLY A 18 -12.53 0.22 13.18
N ILE A 19 -12.67 -1.05 12.86
CA ILE A 19 -12.81 -2.13 13.83
C ILE A 19 -11.64 -2.21 14.83
N GLN A 20 -10.42 -1.95 14.37
CA GLN A 20 -9.23 -1.95 15.24
C GLN A 20 -9.20 -0.71 16.14
N LEU A 21 -9.61 0.45 15.62
CA LEU A 21 -9.71 1.68 16.41
C LEU A 21 -10.75 1.52 17.52
N ALA A 22 -11.93 0.98 17.22
CA ALA A 22 -12.95 0.70 18.21
C ALA A 22 -12.44 -0.23 19.30
N ALA A 23 -11.72 -1.29 18.93
CA ALA A 23 -11.10 -2.22 19.89
C ALA A 23 -10.03 -1.55 20.76
N GLN A 24 -9.18 -0.69 20.19
CA GLN A 24 -8.16 0.06 20.94
C GLN A 24 -8.75 1.03 21.96
N LEU A 25 -9.88 1.64 21.62
CA LEU A 25 -10.61 2.54 22.51
C LEU A 25 -11.48 1.80 23.54
N GLY A 26 -11.52 0.45 23.49
CA GLY A 26 -12.38 -0.36 24.33
C GLY A 26 -13.87 -0.20 24.00
N LEU A 27 -14.18 0.25 22.79
CA LEU A 27 -15.54 0.45 22.30
C LEU A 27 -15.97 -0.75 21.46
N GLY A 28 -17.26 -1.10 21.55
CA GLY A 28 -17.87 -2.07 20.64
C GLY A 28 -18.35 -1.42 19.34
N ALA A 29 -19.13 -2.16 18.55
CA ALA A 29 -19.84 -1.61 17.41
C ALA A 29 -20.88 -0.54 17.83
N SER A 30 -21.41 -0.68 19.04
CA SER A 30 -22.29 0.28 19.67
C SER A 30 -21.66 0.76 20.99
N PHE A 31 -21.67 2.07 21.20
CA PHE A 31 -21.24 2.69 22.46
C PHE A 31 -22.31 3.68 22.94
N ASP A 32 -22.61 3.62 24.23
CA ASP A 32 -23.69 4.40 24.82
C ASP A 32 -23.30 5.84 25.17
N THR A 33 -22.01 6.05 25.44
CA THR A 33 -21.43 7.37 25.72
C THR A 33 -20.85 7.96 24.48
N PRO A 34 -21.10 9.26 24.16
CA PRO A 34 -20.54 9.86 22.96
C PRO A 34 -18.99 9.88 23.00
N LEU A 35 -18.40 9.57 21.86
CA LEU A 35 -16.95 9.65 21.66
C LEU A 35 -16.54 11.13 21.53
N ARG A 36 -15.69 11.60 22.43
CA ARG A 36 -15.15 12.96 22.35
C ARG A 36 -13.96 13.00 21.40
N VAL A 37 -14.06 13.84 20.39
CA VAL A 37 -13.02 14.05 19.39
C VAL A 37 -12.45 15.46 19.58
N TYR A 38 -11.12 15.53 19.62
CA TYR A 38 -10.38 16.78 19.79
C TYR A 38 -9.57 17.09 18.55
N ALA A 39 -9.65 18.31 18.06
CA ALA A 39 -8.83 18.81 16.97
C ALA A 39 -8.10 20.09 17.38
N PRO A 40 -6.81 20.27 17.00
CA PRO A 40 -6.09 21.50 17.28
C PRO A 40 -6.74 22.66 16.53
N GLN A 41 -6.87 23.79 17.21
CA GLN A 41 -7.39 25.03 16.59
C GLN A 41 -6.38 25.56 15.58
N LYS A 42 -6.89 26.02 14.44
CA LYS A 42 -6.06 26.55 13.36
C LYS A 42 -5.41 27.88 13.77
N GLY A 43 -4.08 27.93 13.67
CA GLY A 43 -3.30 29.17 13.86
C GLY A 43 -2.85 29.41 15.30
N GLU A 44 -3.27 28.61 16.27
CA GLU A 44 -2.78 28.68 17.63
C GLU A 44 -1.67 27.66 17.89
N ARG A 45 -0.62 28.09 18.60
CA ARG A 45 0.37 27.14 19.13
C ARG A 45 -0.27 26.44 20.33
N VAL A 46 -0.17 25.11 20.33
CA VAL A 46 -0.67 24.31 21.47
C VAL A 46 -0.03 24.82 22.76
N ASN A 47 -0.86 25.37 23.63
CA ASN A 47 -0.42 25.80 24.95
C ASN A 47 -0.40 24.57 25.88
N LEU A 48 0.79 24.06 26.14
CA LEU A 48 0.99 22.88 27.02
C LEU A 48 0.55 23.12 28.46
N SER A 49 0.43 24.39 28.90
CA SER A 49 -0.04 24.75 30.24
C SER A 49 -1.56 24.72 30.37
N ASN A 50 -2.29 24.91 29.28
CA ASN A 50 -3.74 24.84 29.21
C ASN A 50 -4.20 24.18 27.90
N PRO A 51 -4.08 22.86 27.77
CA PRO A 51 -4.35 22.15 26.49
C PRO A 51 -5.80 22.31 26.03
N THR A 52 -6.76 22.46 26.94
CA THR A 52 -8.18 22.53 26.65
C THR A 52 -8.56 23.77 25.82
N GLU A 53 -7.84 24.87 25.96
CA GLU A 53 -8.09 26.10 25.20
C GLU A 53 -7.57 26.02 23.75
N SER A 54 -6.62 25.12 23.50
CA SER A 54 -5.98 24.95 22.19
C SER A 54 -6.68 23.93 21.28
N PHE A 55 -7.73 23.28 21.76
CA PHE A 55 -8.45 22.23 21.02
C PHE A 55 -9.92 22.55 20.90
N THR A 56 -10.48 22.31 19.71
CA THR A 56 -11.92 22.22 19.52
C THR A 56 -12.37 20.81 19.91
N GLN A 57 -13.41 20.70 20.72
CA GLN A 57 -14.01 19.44 21.12
C GLN A 57 -15.36 19.28 20.46
N SER A 58 -15.63 18.07 19.95
CA SER A 58 -16.95 17.69 19.44
C SER A 58 -17.27 16.24 19.80
N GLU A 59 -18.53 15.87 19.79
CA GLU A 59 -19.01 14.56 20.19
C GLU A 59 -19.59 13.79 19.02
N LEU A 60 -19.20 12.50 18.90
CA LEU A 60 -19.72 11.56 17.93
C LEU A 60 -20.51 10.45 18.66
N TYR A 61 -21.66 10.14 18.13
CA TYR A 61 -22.50 9.05 18.61
C TYR A 61 -22.30 7.80 17.76
N SER A 62 -22.60 6.65 18.35
CA SER A 62 -22.49 5.38 17.64
C SER A 62 -23.69 5.16 16.71
N PRO A 63 -23.47 4.81 15.44
CA PRO A 63 -24.55 4.34 14.56
C PRO A 63 -24.80 2.83 14.71
N GLY A 64 -24.15 2.16 15.66
CA GLY A 64 -24.29 0.72 15.88
C GLY A 64 -23.47 -0.18 14.96
N VAL A 65 -22.52 0.39 14.22
CA VAL A 65 -21.68 -0.34 13.27
C VAL A 65 -20.24 0.15 13.30
N VAL A 66 -19.34 -0.73 12.89
CA VAL A 66 -17.92 -0.44 12.60
C VAL A 66 -17.60 -0.91 11.19
N PHE A 67 -16.58 -0.32 10.56
CA PHE A 67 -16.10 -0.81 9.28
C PHE A 67 -14.82 -1.64 9.42
N ALA A 68 -14.63 -2.59 8.51
CA ALA A 68 -13.44 -3.43 8.43
C ALA A 68 -13.07 -3.66 6.96
N VAL A 69 -11.95 -3.06 6.54
CA VAL A 69 -11.41 -3.21 5.18
C VAL A 69 -10.22 -4.16 5.13
N LYS A 70 -9.84 -4.74 6.28
CA LYS A 70 -8.68 -5.62 6.47
C LYS A 70 -7.34 -4.96 6.11
N GLN A 71 -7.25 -3.67 6.29
CA GLN A 71 -6.03 -2.88 6.16
C GLN A 71 -5.83 -2.09 7.44
N ALA A 72 -4.75 -2.38 8.18
CA ALA A 72 -4.48 -1.80 9.49
C ALA A 72 -4.47 -0.25 9.47
N LYS A 73 -3.97 0.35 8.39
CA LYS A 73 -3.97 1.80 8.21
C LYS A 73 -5.38 2.40 8.33
N TYR A 74 -6.37 1.78 7.70
CA TYR A 74 -7.76 2.26 7.72
C TYR A 74 -8.50 1.78 8.96
N ASP A 75 -8.37 0.51 9.30
CA ASP A 75 -9.11 -0.10 10.41
C ASP A 75 -8.70 0.45 11.79
N ALA A 76 -7.45 0.96 11.94
CA ALA A 76 -6.94 1.51 13.20
C ALA A 76 -6.84 3.05 13.23
N GLY A 77 -6.96 3.73 12.08
CA GLY A 77 -6.64 5.16 12.00
C GLY A 77 -7.77 6.06 11.48
N TYR A 78 -8.93 5.50 11.12
CA TYR A 78 -9.98 6.30 10.48
C TYR A 78 -11.31 6.21 11.19
N ILE A 79 -12.03 7.33 11.16
CA ILE A 79 -13.44 7.46 11.55
C ILE A 79 -14.18 8.07 10.36
N LEU A 80 -15.25 7.44 9.92
CA LEU A 80 -16.14 7.99 8.91
C LEU A 80 -17.22 8.80 9.59
N THR A 81 -17.38 10.05 9.21
CA THR A 81 -18.36 10.96 9.78
C THR A 81 -18.91 11.91 8.72
N SER A 82 -19.88 12.75 9.09
CA SER A 82 -20.41 13.74 8.17
C SER A 82 -19.38 14.83 7.82
N LEU A 83 -19.45 15.34 6.58
CA LEU A 83 -18.57 16.44 6.16
C LEU A 83 -18.84 17.71 7.00
N ARG A 84 -20.09 17.89 7.48
CA ARG A 84 -20.46 18.98 8.37
C ARG A 84 -19.69 18.90 9.67
N PHE A 85 -19.71 17.73 10.34
CA PHE A 85 -18.97 17.49 11.57
C PHE A 85 -17.47 17.80 11.39
N ALA A 86 -16.85 17.30 10.32
CA ALA A 86 -15.44 17.53 10.06
C ALA A 86 -15.12 19.01 9.85
N ARG A 87 -15.97 19.75 9.13
CA ARG A 87 -15.81 21.19 8.91
C ARG A 87 -15.91 22.00 10.20
N ASP A 88 -16.87 21.65 11.05
CA ASP A 88 -17.07 22.33 12.34
C ASP A 88 -15.92 22.02 13.30
N LEU A 89 -15.51 20.75 13.41
CA LEU A 89 -14.41 20.32 14.26
C LEU A 89 -13.08 21.00 13.89
N PHE A 90 -12.76 21.09 12.58
CA PHE A 90 -11.50 21.66 12.10
C PHE A 90 -11.59 23.16 11.76
N GLY A 91 -12.74 23.80 11.93
CA GLY A 91 -12.94 25.21 11.57
C GLY A 91 -12.71 25.48 10.07
N GLN A 92 -12.99 24.52 9.18
CA GLN A 92 -12.68 24.58 7.75
C GLN A 92 -13.96 24.66 6.90
N GLN A 93 -14.76 25.67 7.12
CA GLN A 93 -15.99 25.88 6.35
C GLN A 93 -15.69 26.10 4.86
N GLY A 94 -16.45 25.40 4.00
CA GLY A 94 -16.31 25.50 2.55
C GLY A 94 -15.04 24.89 1.95
N ARG A 95 -14.26 24.14 2.74
CA ARG A 95 -13.01 23.50 2.30
C ARG A 95 -13.06 21.99 2.45
N VAL A 96 -12.28 21.32 1.60
CA VAL A 96 -12.06 19.85 1.65
C VAL A 96 -10.58 19.59 1.41
N SER A 97 -10.05 18.51 1.98
CA SER A 97 -8.65 18.09 1.81
C SER A 97 -8.41 17.44 0.47
N ALA A 98 -9.39 16.65 0.01
CA ALA A 98 -9.35 15.94 -1.26
C ALA A 98 -10.77 15.73 -1.80
N ILE A 99 -10.87 15.53 -3.10
CA ILE A 99 -12.09 15.12 -3.81
C ILE A 99 -11.76 13.83 -4.53
N GLU A 100 -12.50 12.78 -4.25
CA GLU A 100 -12.39 11.52 -4.97
C GLU A 100 -13.38 11.51 -6.13
N LEU A 101 -12.87 11.14 -7.31
CA LEU A 101 -13.66 11.05 -8.53
C LEU A 101 -13.67 9.60 -9.00
N GLN A 102 -14.86 9.09 -9.28
CA GLN A 102 -15.03 7.81 -9.94
C GLN A 102 -15.26 8.05 -11.44
N LEU A 103 -14.38 7.48 -12.26
CA LEU A 103 -14.53 7.53 -13.70
C LEU A 103 -15.52 6.46 -14.16
N GLN A 104 -16.17 6.70 -15.29
CA GLN A 104 -17.01 5.70 -15.95
C GLN A 104 -16.16 4.56 -16.50
N ASP A 105 -16.75 3.38 -16.65
CA ASP A 105 -16.08 2.23 -17.21
C ASP A 105 -15.62 2.50 -18.65
N GLY A 106 -14.37 2.13 -18.95
CA GLY A 106 -13.77 2.29 -20.27
C GLY A 106 -13.05 3.61 -20.51
N VAL A 107 -13.03 4.54 -19.54
CA VAL A 107 -12.28 5.79 -19.66
C VAL A 107 -10.79 5.54 -19.36
N ASP A 108 -9.91 6.08 -20.22
CA ASP A 108 -8.47 6.04 -19.95
C ASP A 108 -8.13 6.98 -18.77
N ILE A 109 -7.58 6.38 -17.71
CA ILE A 109 -7.26 7.09 -16.46
C ILE A 109 -6.21 8.18 -16.69
N ARG A 110 -5.19 7.91 -17.51
CA ARG A 110 -4.10 8.87 -17.77
C ARG A 110 -4.60 10.08 -18.56
N GLN A 111 -5.45 9.83 -19.56
CA GLN A 111 -6.05 10.90 -20.34
C GLN A 111 -6.97 11.76 -19.47
N ALA A 112 -7.84 11.13 -18.68
CA ALA A 112 -8.73 11.82 -17.75
C ALA A 112 -7.95 12.65 -16.71
N GLN A 113 -6.88 12.10 -16.15
CA GLN A 113 -6.00 12.81 -15.21
C GLN A 113 -5.39 14.06 -15.85
N ALA A 114 -4.87 13.95 -17.08
CA ALA A 114 -4.28 15.08 -17.79
C ALA A 114 -5.33 16.17 -18.10
N ASP A 115 -6.53 15.79 -18.51
CA ASP A 115 -7.61 16.71 -18.82
C ASP A 115 -8.10 17.44 -17.56
N ILE A 116 -8.29 16.72 -16.45
CA ILE A 116 -8.66 17.30 -15.15
C ILE A 116 -7.56 18.24 -14.65
N GLN A 117 -6.29 17.83 -14.71
CA GLN A 117 -5.17 18.66 -14.29
C GLN A 117 -5.09 19.95 -15.12
N LYS A 118 -5.38 19.88 -16.41
CA LYS A 118 -5.41 21.06 -17.28
C LYS A 118 -6.53 22.03 -16.91
N ILE A 119 -7.68 21.52 -16.51
CA ILE A 119 -8.84 22.33 -16.08
C ILE A 119 -8.56 23.00 -14.73
N LEU A 120 -7.96 22.27 -13.78
CA LEU A 120 -7.72 22.76 -12.42
C LEU A 120 -6.48 23.66 -12.30
N GLY A 121 -5.57 23.60 -13.25
CA GLY A 121 -4.31 24.36 -13.23
C GLY A 121 -3.34 23.89 -12.15
N ASN A 122 -2.37 24.74 -11.80
CA ASN A 122 -1.28 24.40 -10.89
C ASN A 122 -1.63 24.46 -9.39
N GLY A 123 -2.83 24.90 -9.05
CA GLY A 123 -3.28 25.00 -7.66
C GLY A 123 -3.72 23.69 -7.03
N PHE A 124 -3.88 22.66 -7.83
CA PHE A 124 -4.35 21.32 -7.42
C PHE A 124 -3.45 20.24 -7.98
N THR A 125 -3.37 19.13 -7.28
CA THR A 125 -2.64 17.94 -7.74
C THR A 125 -3.66 16.83 -7.98
N VAL A 126 -3.72 16.32 -9.20
CA VAL A 126 -4.56 15.18 -9.56
C VAL A 126 -3.71 13.93 -9.49
N LYS A 127 -4.09 12.99 -8.64
CA LYS A 127 -3.38 11.72 -8.46
C LYS A 127 -4.28 10.56 -8.85
N ASP A 128 -3.74 9.61 -9.56
CA ASP A 128 -4.38 8.35 -9.79
C ASP A 128 -4.27 7.43 -8.56
N ARG A 129 -4.90 6.25 -8.61
CA ARG A 129 -4.87 5.26 -7.55
C ARG A 129 -3.45 4.78 -7.22
N TYR A 130 -2.59 4.69 -8.23
CA TYR A 130 -1.21 4.22 -8.06
C TYR A 130 -0.34 5.29 -7.42
N GLU A 131 -0.47 6.53 -7.85
CA GLU A 131 0.24 7.69 -7.30
C GLU A 131 -0.17 7.99 -5.85
N GLN A 132 -1.42 7.69 -5.47
CA GLN A 132 -1.86 7.82 -4.08
C GLN A 132 -1.18 6.79 -3.13
N GLN A 133 -0.75 5.66 -3.68
CA GLN A 133 -0.08 4.57 -2.95
C GLN A 133 1.40 4.42 -3.36
N GLU A 134 2.03 5.50 -3.79
CA GLU A 134 3.43 5.51 -4.26
C GLU A 134 4.39 4.81 -3.29
N ASP A 135 4.22 5.02 -1.98
CA ASP A 135 5.06 4.38 -0.96
C ASP A 135 4.97 2.86 -1.00
N VAL A 136 3.77 2.31 -1.21
CA VAL A 136 3.57 0.85 -1.29
C VAL A 136 4.21 0.30 -2.56
N PHE A 137 4.02 0.97 -3.69
CA PHE A 137 4.62 0.55 -4.96
C PHE A 137 6.14 0.64 -4.94
N ARG A 138 6.72 1.67 -4.32
CA ARG A 138 8.17 1.80 -4.13
C ARG A 138 8.74 0.65 -3.29
N ILE A 139 8.06 0.24 -2.23
CA ILE A 139 8.46 -0.92 -1.42
C ILE A 139 8.45 -2.19 -2.28
N MET A 140 7.40 -2.40 -3.08
CA MET A 140 7.30 -3.56 -3.98
C MET A 140 8.41 -3.58 -5.05
N GLU A 141 8.82 -2.42 -5.57
CA GLU A 141 9.94 -2.32 -6.52
C GLU A 141 11.27 -2.68 -5.87
N VAL A 142 11.51 -2.22 -4.64
CA VAL A 142 12.70 -2.59 -3.86
C VAL A 142 12.71 -4.09 -3.55
N GLU A 143 11.59 -4.67 -3.14
CA GLU A 143 11.46 -6.11 -2.91
C GLU A 143 11.79 -6.93 -4.17
N LYS A 144 11.28 -6.52 -5.34
CA LYS A 144 11.62 -7.15 -6.62
C LYS A 144 13.11 -7.08 -6.92
N LEU A 145 13.73 -5.93 -6.72
CA LEU A 145 15.16 -5.75 -6.94
C LEU A 145 15.98 -6.68 -6.05
N ILE A 146 15.64 -6.75 -4.77
CA ILE A 146 16.27 -7.66 -3.81
C ILE A 146 16.08 -9.13 -4.24
N ALA A 147 14.88 -9.53 -4.65
CA ALA A 147 14.60 -10.87 -5.13
C ALA A 147 15.43 -11.23 -6.37
N TYR A 148 15.55 -10.33 -7.34
CA TYR A 148 16.41 -10.53 -8.52
C TYR A 148 17.88 -10.66 -8.15
N LEU A 149 18.37 -9.88 -7.19
CA LEU A 149 19.75 -9.95 -6.72
C LEU A 149 20.03 -11.32 -6.08
N PHE A 150 19.15 -11.81 -5.21
CA PHE A 150 19.28 -13.14 -4.62
C PHE A 150 19.20 -14.25 -5.66
N LEU A 151 18.25 -14.17 -6.60
CA LEU A 151 18.11 -15.14 -7.69
C LEU A 151 19.39 -15.21 -8.53
N THR A 152 19.95 -14.04 -8.90
CA THR A 152 21.21 -13.96 -9.65
C THR A 152 22.35 -14.60 -8.87
N PHE A 153 22.44 -14.34 -7.57
CA PHE A 153 23.47 -14.93 -6.71
C PHE A 153 23.35 -16.46 -6.62
N ILE A 154 22.14 -16.98 -6.45
CA ILE A 154 21.87 -18.41 -6.43
C ILE A 154 22.27 -19.05 -7.78
N LEU A 155 21.89 -18.42 -8.89
CA LEU A 155 22.24 -18.87 -10.24
C LEU A 155 23.75 -18.92 -10.45
N LEU A 156 24.46 -17.90 -9.95
CA LEU A 156 25.93 -17.83 -10.02
C LEU A 156 26.57 -19.00 -9.25
N VAL A 157 26.12 -19.24 -8.01
CA VAL A 157 26.60 -20.39 -7.21
C VAL A 157 26.32 -21.73 -7.89
N ALA A 158 25.11 -21.90 -8.43
CA ALA A 158 24.74 -23.10 -9.19
C ALA A 158 25.63 -23.28 -10.43
N SER A 159 25.96 -22.21 -11.14
CA SER A 159 26.85 -22.26 -12.30
C SER A 159 28.28 -22.73 -11.94
N PHE A 160 28.83 -22.27 -10.81
CA PHE A 160 30.12 -22.76 -10.33
C PHE A 160 30.09 -24.24 -9.97
N ASN A 161 29.01 -24.71 -9.35
CA ASN A 161 28.84 -26.14 -9.05
C ASN A 161 28.80 -27.00 -10.32
N ILE A 162 28.08 -26.52 -11.35
CA ILE A 162 28.03 -27.22 -12.65
C ILE A 162 29.42 -27.25 -13.31
N ILE A 163 30.13 -26.13 -13.33
CA ILE A 163 31.49 -26.06 -13.88
C ILE A 163 32.42 -27.02 -13.14
N GLY A 164 32.35 -27.06 -11.81
CA GLY A 164 33.15 -27.99 -11.01
C GLY A 164 32.85 -29.46 -11.33
N SER A 165 31.58 -29.83 -11.44
CA SER A 165 31.14 -31.19 -11.77
C SER A 165 31.59 -31.60 -13.18
N ILE A 166 31.41 -30.72 -14.17
CA ILE A 166 31.85 -30.97 -15.54
C ILE A 166 33.38 -31.11 -15.61
N SER A 167 34.13 -30.24 -14.90
CA SER A 167 35.59 -30.28 -14.86
C SER A 167 36.09 -31.62 -14.31
N MET A 168 35.46 -32.13 -13.25
CA MET A 168 35.78 -33.43 -12.68
C MET A 168 35.51 -34.54 -13.68
N LEU A 169 34.32 -34.52 -14.33
CA LEU A 169 33.97 -35.51 -15.37
C LEU A 169 34.97 -35.52 -16.53
N ILE A 170 35.44 -34.35 -16.97
CA ILE A 170 36.45 -34.23 -18.04
C ILE A 170 37.78 -34.87 -17.60
N ILE A 171 38.21 -34.67 -16.36
CA ILE A 171 39.45 -35.21 -15.82
C ILE A 171 39.35 -36.75 -15.78
N ASP A 172 38.24 -37.29 -15.25
CA ASP A 172 38.02 -38.74 -15.18
C ASP A 172 37.97 -39.39 -16.55
N LYS A 173 37.42 -38.70 -17.56
CA LYS A 173 37.30 -39.23 -18.93
C LYS A 173 38.51 -38.95 -19.82
N LYS A 174 39.52 -38.26 -19.33
CA LYS A 174 40.71 -37.86 -20.12
C LYS A 174 41.47 -39.07 -20.70
N GLU A 175 41.59 -40.16 -19.95
CA GLU A 175 42.26 -41.37 -20.43
C GLU A 175 41.42 -42.12 -21.48
N ASP A 176 40.11 -42.18 -21.34
CA ASP A 176 39.20 -42.75 -22.32
C ASP A 176 39.30 -41.99 -23.65
N VAL A 177 39.28 -40.68 -23.60
CA VAL A 177 39.47 -39.80 -24.78
C VAL A 177 40.83 -40.03 -25.45
N ARG A 178 41.92 -40.19 -24.68
CA ARG A 178 43.26 -40.46 -25.19
C ARG A 178 43.31 -41.81 -25.89
N THR A 179 42.68 -42.83 -25.34
CA THR A 179 42.58 -44.17 -25.91
C THR A 179 41.83 -44.13 -27.25
N LEU A 180 40.68 -43.48 -27.31
CA LEU A 180 39.90 -43.29 -28.54
C LEU A 180 40.71 -42.54 -29.64
N ARG A 181 41.47 -41.54 -29.26
CA ARG A 181 42.31 -40.80 -30.18
C ARG A 181 43.46 -41.65 -30.72
N ASN A 182 44.05 -42.52 -29.88
CA ASN A 182 45.09 -43.43 -30.30
C ASN A 182 44.56 -44.56 -31.25
N LEU A 183 43.24 -44.86 -31.12
CA LEU A 183 42.55 -45.78 -32.06
C LEU A 183 42.10 -45.09 -33.36
N GLY A 184 42.45 -43.79 -33.56
CA GLY A 184 42.18 -43.08 -34.79
C GLY A 184 40.86 -42.28 -34.82
N ALA A 185 40.16 -42.14 -33.69
CA ALA A 185 38.96 -41.34 -33.63
C ALA A 185 39.26 -39.88 -33.82
N LYS A 186 38.49 -39.20 -34.68
CA LYS A 186 38.56 -37.75 -34.90
C LYS A 186 37.85 -36.98 -33.78
N ASP A 187 38.26 -35.73 -33.48
CA ASP A 187 37.71 -34.93 -32.40
C ASP A 187 36.19 -34.75 -32.52
N ASN A 188 35.62 -34.62 -33.72
CA ASN A 188 34.17 -34.53 -33.92
C ASN A 188 33.42 -35.86 -33.54
N GLN A 189 34.08 -36.99 -33.66
CA GLN A 189 33.49 -38.28 -33.25
C GLN A 189 33.53 -38.42 -31.74
N ILE A 190 34.64 -38.00 -31.12
CA ILE A 190 34.77 -38.01 -29.66
C ILE A 190 33.71 -37.08 -29.01
N ILE A 191 33.57 -35.87 -29.53
CA ILE A 191 32.53 -34.93 -29.03
C ILE A 191 31.12 -35.57 -29.11
N ARG A 192 30.84 -36.27 -30.21
CA ARG A 192 29.50 -36.90 -30.41
C ARG A 192 29.21 -38.09 -29.47
N ILE A 193 30.26 -38.67 -28.90
CA ILE A 193 30.14 -39.76 -27.93
C ILE A 193 29.83 -39.22 -26.53
N PHE A 194 30.33 -38.02 -26.20
CA PHE A 194 30.21 -37.41 -24.88
C PHE A 194 29.10 -36.36 -24.75
N LEU A 195 28.44 -35.97 -25.82
CA LEU A 195 27.25 -35.11 -25.86
C LEU A 195 25.98 -35.95 -26.05
#